data_fc874d96072a118c8992ec1a80534baf
#
_entry.id   fc874d96072a118c8992ec1a80534baf
#
_cell.length_a   1.000
_cell.length_b   1.000
_cell.length_c   1.000
_cell.angle_alpha   90.00
_cell.angle_beta   90.00
_cell.angle_gamma   90.00
#
_symmetry.space_group_name_H-M   'P 1'
#
loop_
_entity.id
_entity.type
_entity.pdbx_description
1 polymer ?
#
loop_
_entity_poly.entity_id
_entity_poly.type
_entity_poly.pdbx_seq_one_letter_code
_entity_poly.pdbx_strand_id
1 'polypeptide(L)'
;MPTISVDQHLIEKLLSQHGLNHDVSQLSDNLPLLGTDIDRCDSEILDIEIFPNRPDLLSGETLSRAIRNFIHHQDAKPDLNGVSGAVTMVVEPELATIRPVILGAIVRNIDLNKLKVNPDDFIKSLMDHQEKLHFALGRGRKRASIGVHDL
;
A
#
# COMPACT_ATOMS: atom_id res chain seq x y z
N MET A 1 -13.99 -10.65 1.57
CA MET A 1 -13.32 -9.34 1.40
C MET A 1 -11.82 -9.61 1.41
N PRO A 2 -10.96 -8.72 0.90
CA PRO A 2 -9.53 -9.01 0.93
C PRO A 2 -8.99 -8.94 2.36
N THR A 3 -8.29 -9.99 2.77
CA THR A 3 -7.57 -10.04 4.06
C THR A 3 -6.08 -9.81 3.80
N ILE A 4 -5.45 -9.04 4.66
CA ILE A 4 -3.99 -8.87 4.69
C ILE A 4 -3.46 -9.38 6.03
N SER A 5 -2.28 -10.00 5.97
CA SER A 5 -1.50 -10.38 7.14
C SER A 5 -0.29 -9.46 7.22
N VAL A 6 -0.15 -8.73 8.30
CA VAL A 6 0.89 -7.73 8.48
C VAL A 6 1.72 -8.07 9.70
N ASP A 7 3.04 -8.08 9.53
CA ASP A 7 3.98 -8.20 10.63
C ASP A 7 3.89 -6.96 11.53
N GLN A 8 3.63 -7.15 12.83
CA GLN A 8 3.56 -6.05 13.79
C GLN A 8 4.89 -5.28 13.90
N HIS A 9 6.02 -5.95 13.68
CA HIS A 9 7.32 -5.26 13.63
C HIS A 9 7.46 -4.30 12.45
N LEU A 10 6.80 -4.58 11.32
CA LEU A 10 6.74 -3.63 10.21
C LEU A 10 5.98 -2.37 10.62
N ILE A 11 4.82 -2.52 11.26
CA ILE A 11 4.03 -1.38 11.75
C ILE A 11 4.82 -0.56 12.77
N GLU A 12 5.41 -1.23 13.76
CA GLU A 12 6.26 -0.60 14.78
C GLU A 12 7.41 0.20 14.16
N LYS A 13 8.12 -0.41 13.21
CA LYS A 13 9.23 0.22 12.48
C LYS A 13 8.78 1.47 11.73
N LEU A 14 7.64 1.39 11.02
CA LEU A 14 7.11 2.50 10.25
C LEU A 14 6.61 3.65 11.15
N LEU A 15 5.99 3.33 12.29
CA LEU A 15 5.56 4.33 13.27
C LEU A 15 6.74 5.00 13.97
N SER A 16 7.76 4.21 14.35
CA SER A 16 8.97 4.72 15.03
C SER A 16 9.76 5.71 14.18
N GLN A 17 9.75 5.59 12.85
CA GLN A 17 10.36 6.58 11.93
C GLN A 17 9.76 7.99 12.08
N HIS A 18 8.56 8.07 12.64
CA HIS A 18 7.83 9.32 12.89
C HIS A 18 7.74 9.68 14.38
N GLY A 19 8.51 8.97 15.24
CA GLY A 19 8.50 9.20 16.68
C GLY A 19 7.22 8.74 17.38
N LEU A 20 6.47 7.81 16.77
CA LEU A 20 5.21 7.30 17.28
C LEU A 20 5.40 5.92 17.91
N ASN A 21 4.65 5.68 18.98
CA ASN A 21 4.63 4.39 19.65
C ASN A 21 3.71 3.41 18.92
N HIS A 22 4.08 2.14 18.99
CA HIS A 22 3.25 1.03 18.59
C HIS A 22 2.61 0.41 19.82
N ASP A 23 1.28 0.25 19.80
CA ASP A 23 0.51 -0.35 20.87
C ASP A 23 -0.57 -1.26 20.28
N VAL A 24 -0.39 -2.58 20.49
CA VAL A 24 -1.28 -3.63 19.96
C VAL A 24 -2.72 -3.48 20.48
N SER A 25 -2.89 -3.11 21.76
CA SER A 25 -4.23 -2.91 22.32
C SER A 25 -4.93 -1.71 21.66
N GLN A 26 -4.20 -0.60 21.49
CA GLN A 26 -4.72 0.57 20.80
C GLN A 26 -5.09 0.28 19.34
N LEU A 27 -4.30 -0.55 18.65
CA LEU A 27 -4.63 -0.99 17.30
C LEU A 27 -5.90 -1.82 17.26
N SER A 28 -6.02 -2.81 18.18
CA SER A 28 -7.19 -3.68 18.27
C SER A 28 -8.49 -2.89 18.48
N ASP A 29 -8.44 -1.85 19.32
CA ASP A 29 -9.61 -1.05 19.63
C ASP A 29 -10.01 -0.07 18.51
N ASN A 30 -9.04 0.42 17.74
CA ASN A 30 -9.28 1.52 16.82
C ASN A 30 -9.30 1.15 15.33
N LEU A 31 -8.63 0.08 14.91
CA LEU A 31 -8.62 -0.33 13.51
C LEU A 31 -10.00 -0.62 12.94
N PRO A 32 -10.95 -1.25 13.68
CA PRO A 32 -12.30 -1.45 13.18
C PRO A 32 -13.00 -0.14 12.76
N LEU A 33 -12.67 0.97 13.39
CA LEU A 33 -13.24 2.29 13.05
C LEU A 33 -12.73 2.82 11.69
N LEU A 34 -11.67 2.24 11.15
CA LEU A 34 -11.15 2.58 9.81
C LEU A 34 -11.86 1.86 8.66
N GLY A 35 -12.85 1.03 8.94
CA GLY A 35 -13.54 0.21 7.94
C GLY A 35 -12.80 -1.10 7.68
N THR A 36 -12.46 -1.78 8.75
CA THR A 36 -11.76 -3.07 8.77
C THR A 36 -12.39 -3.99 9.80
N ASP A 37 -12.11 -5.29 9.72
CA ASP A 37 -12.41 -6.26 10.76
C ASP A 37 -11.15 -7.03 11.13
N ILE A 38 -10.95 -7.31 12.41
CA ILE A 38 -9.72 -7.92 12.92
C ILE A 38 -9.99 -9.39 13.18
N ASP A 39 -9.30 -10.26 12.44
CA ASP A 39 -9.31 -11.70 12.67
C ASP A 39 -8.30 -12.11 13.77
N ARG A 40 -7.14 -11.43 13.79
CA ARG A 40 -6.07 -11.68 14.76
C ARG A 40 -5.25 -10.39 14.97
N CYS A 41 -4.99 -10.06 16.22
CA CYS A 41 -4.11 -8.96 16.59
C CYS A 41 -3.32 -9.33 17.85
N ASP A 42 -2.09 -9.78 17.68
CA ASP A 42 -1.17 -10.10 18.75
C ASP A 42 0.17 -9.36 18.59
N SER A 43 1.18 -9.71 19.39
CA SER A 43 2.48 -9.05 19.36
C SER A 43 3.29 -9.31 18.08
N GLU A 44 2.92 -10.31 17.28
CA GLU A 44 3.67 -10.71 16.09
C GLU A 44 2.93 -10.36 14.79
N ILE A 45 1.64 -10.68 14.74
CA ILE A 45 0.85 -10.62 13.51
C ILE A 45 -0.45 -9.86 13.73
N LEU A 46 -0.81 -9.08 12.73
CA LEU A 46 -2.12 -8.49 12.52
C LEU A 46 -2.75 -9.07 11.27
N ASP A 47 -3.77 -9.94 11.43
CA ASP A 47 -4.63 -10.39 10.34
C ASP A 47 -5.89 -9.54 10.33
N ILE A 48 -6.10 -8.86 9.23
CA ILE A 48 -7.16 -7.85 9.13
C ILE A 48 -7.89 -7.95 7.80
N GLU A 49 -9.21 -8.00 7.86
CA GLU A 49 -10.08 -7.95 6.69
C GLU A 49 -10.37 -6.49 6.35
N ILE A 50 -10.12 -6.11 5.09
CA ILE A 50 -10.31 -4.74 4.61
C ILE A 50 -11.64 -4.64 3.88
N PHE A 51 -12.47 -3.67 4.26
CA PHE A 51 -13.76 -3.48 3.62
C PHE A 51 -13.60 -2.98 2.17
N PRO A 52 -14.54 -3.32 1.27
CA PRO A 52 -14.41 -3.02 -0.16
C PRO A 52 -14.26 -1.53 -0.51
N ASN A 53 -14.71 -0.66 0.38
CA ASN A 53 -14.61 0.79 0.24
C ASN A 53 -13.25 1.36 0.71
N ARG A 54 -12.35 0.51 1.24
CA ARG A 54 -11.04 0.91 1.78
C ARG A 54 -9.85 0.25 1.05
N PRO A 55 -9.80 0.32 -0.29
CA PRO A 55 -8.68 -0.24 -1.05
C PRO A 55 -7.34 0.46 -0.76
N ASP A 56 -7.38 1.59 -0.09
CA ASP A 56 -6.23 2.34 0.41
C ASP A 56 -5.49 1.67 1.58
N LEU A 57 -6.05 0.61 2.19
CA LEU A 57 -5.49 -0.06 3.37
C LEU A 57 -4.85 -1.43 3.05
N LEU A 58 -4.66 -1.77 1.80
CA LEU A 58 -4.30 -3.12 1.35
C LEU A 58 -2.82 -3.50 1.51
N SER A 59 -2.03 -2.72 2.26
CA SER A 59 -0.65 -3.08 2.63
C SER A 59 -0.29 -2.55 4.01
N GLY A 60 0.75 -3.14 4.63
CA GLY A 60 1.27 -2.69 5.93
C GLY A 60 1.70 -1.22 5.92
N GLU A 61 2.28 -0.75 4.82
CA GLU A 61 2.73 0.63 4.66
C GLU A 61 1.57 1.62 4.61
N THR A 62 0.53 1.30 3.84
CA THR A 62 -0.64 2.17 3.73
C THR A 62 -1.49 2.11 4.99
N LEU A 63 -1.58 0.95 5.63
CA LEU A 63 -2.22 0.79 6.94
C LEU A 63 -1.49 1.63 8.01
N SER A 64 -0.16 1.55 8.09
CA SER A 64 0.64 2.37 9.02
C SER A 64 0.44 3.86 8.81
N ARG A 65 0.31 4.31 7.57
CA ARG A 65 -0.03 5.70 7.27
C ARG A 65 -1.42 6.09 7.79
N ALA A 66 -2.40 5.21 7.65
CA ALA A 66 -3.75 5.45 8.17
C ALA A 66 -3.77 5.47 9.70
N ILE A 67 -3.00 4.58 10.35
CA ILE A 67 -2.80 4.55 11.81
C ILE A 67 -2.22 5.89 12.29
N ARG A 68 -1.18 6.40 11.64
CA ARG A 68 -0.58 7.70 11.97
C ARG A 68 -1.62 8.82 11.95
N ASN A 69 -2.44 8.85 10.92
CA ASN A 69 -3.42 9.90 10.74
C ASN A 69 -4.59 9.78 11.72
N PHE A 70 -5.13 8.57 11.86
CA PHE A 70 -6.36 8.34 12.62
C PHE A 70 -6.11 8.17 14.12
N ILE A 71 -5.15 7.33 14.50
CA ILE A 71 -4.90 6.99 15.91
C ILE A 71 -3.99 8.04 16.56
N HIS A 72 -2.94 8.46 15.88
CA HIS A 72 -1.96 9.41 16.42
C HIS A 72 -2.21 10.86 16.03
N HIS A 73 -3.27 11.15 15.27
CA HIS A 73 -3.64 12.51 14.83
C HIS A 73 -2.49 13.27 14.15
N GLN A 74 -1.57 12.53 13.50
CA GLN A 74 -0.44 13.11 12.78
C GLN A 74 -0.76 13.16 11.28
N ASP A 75 -0.62 14.34 10.66
CA ASP A 75 -0.83 14.46 9.21
C ASP A 75 0.16 13.56 8.44
N ALA A 76 -0.41 12.65 7.67
CA ALA A 76 0.31 11.61 6.94
C ALA A 76 -0.04 11.64 5.45
N LYS A 77 -0.29 12.82 4.88
CA LYS A 77 -0.56 12.97 3.45
C LYS A 77 0.64 12.51 2.63
N PRO A 78 0.42 11.73 1.57
CA PRO A 78 1.49 11.38 0.66
C PRO A 78 1.97 12.62 -0.09
N ASP A 79 3.27 12.75 -0.26
CA ASP A 79 3.85 13.71 -1.21
C ASP A 79 3.73 13.12 -2.62
N LEU A 80 2.83 13.70 -3.41
CA LEU A 80 2.55 13.28 -4.79
C LEU A 80 3.18 14.24 -5.81
N ASN A 81 4.28 14.88 -5.49
CA ASN A 81 4.99 15.79 -6.38
C ASN A 81 5.60 15.03 -7.56
N GLY A 82 4.79 14.81 -8.57
CA GLY A 82 5.23 14.31 -9.87
C GLY A 82 5.71 15.45 -10.76
N VAL A 83 6.77 15.23 -11.49
CA VAL A 83 7.22 16.11 -12.57
C VAL A 83 7.02 15.45 -13.91
N SER A 84 6.79 16.23 -14.95
CA SER A 84 6.72 15.69 -16.30
C SER A 84 8.05 15.04 -16.68
N GLY A 85 8.00 13.77 -17.07
CA GLY A 85 9.17 13.00 -17.46
C GLY A 85 9.58 13.24 -18.91
N ALA A 86 10.84 12.92 -19.23
CA ALA A 86 11.37 12.95 -20.59
C ALA A 86 11.08 11.65 -21.38
N VAL A 87 10.52 10.63 -20.72
CA VAL A 87 10.20 9.34 -21.35
C VAL A 87 8.80 9.39 -21.93
N THR A 88 8.69 9.02 -23.20
CA THR A 88 7.41 8.95 -23.89
C THR A 88 6.97 7.50 -24.01
N MET A 89 5.73 7.23 -23.65
CA MET A 89 5.09 5.95 -23.87
C MET A 89 4.31 6.01 -25.21
N VAL A 90 4.65 5.12 -26.12
CA VAL A 90 3.92 4.98 -27.39
C VAL A 90 2.95 3.81 -27.24
N VAL A 91 1.70 4.05 -27.51
CA VAL A 91 0.62 3.06 -27.40
C VAL A 91 0.16 2.68 -28.80
N GLU A 92 0.12 1.37 -29.08
CA GLU A 92 -0.39 0.86 -30.36
C GLU A 92 -1.87 1.24 -30.53
N PRO A 93 -2.27 1.84 -31.67
CA PRO A 93 -3.64 2.29 -31.89
C PRO A 93 -4.70 1.19 -31.76
N GLU A 94 -4.32 -0.05 -32.07
CA GLU A 94 -5.21 -1.22 -31.99
C GLU A 94 -5.68 -1.52 -30.55
N LEU A 95 -4.90 -1.11 -29.56
CA LEU A 95 -5.24 -1.29 -28.15
C LEU A 95 -6.39 -0.36 -27.67
N ALA A 96 -6.72 0.67 -28.43
CA ALA A 96 -7.76 1.63 -28.07
C ALA A 96 -9.14 0.98 -27.84
N THR A 97 -9.43 -0.13 -28.52
CA THR A 97 -10.68 -0.89 -28.36
C THR A 97 -10.69 -1.82 -27.16
N ILE A 98 -9.50 -2.20 -26.66
CA ILE A 98 -9.35 -3.17 -25.56
C ILE A 98 -9.05 -2.44 -24.26
N ARG A 99 -8.08 -1.54 -24.28
CA ARG A 99 -7.59 -0.73 -23.14
C ARG A 99 -7.31 0.69 -23.61
N PRO A 100 -8.32 1.58 -23.61
CA PRO A 100 -8.21 2.91 -24.21
C PRO A 100 -7.34 3.87 -23.38
N VAL A 101 -7.06 3.54 -22.13
CA VAL A 101 -6.27 4.41 -21.23
C VAL A 101 -5.10 3.60 -20.64
N ILE A 102 -3.90 4.15 -20.79
CA ILE A 102 -2.71 3.69 -20.09
C ILE A 102 -2.02 4.90 -19.46
N LEU A 103 -1.54 4.73 -18.24
CA LEU A 103 -0.77 5.72 -17.51
C LEU A 103 0.55 5.07 -17.07
N GLY A 104 1.63 5.82 -17.12
CA GLY A 104 2.93 5.38 -16.63
C GLY A 104 3.53 6.40 -15.68
N ALA A 105 4.26 5.91 -14.70
CA ALA A 105 5.08 6.73 -13.81
C ALA A 105 6.44 6.04 -13.61
N ILE A 106 7.50 6.85 -13.57
CA ILE A 106 8.85 6.37 -13.29
C ILE A 106 9.24 6.87 -11.90
N VAL A 107 9.62 5.94 -11.06
CA VAL A 107 10.16 6.23 -9.72
C VAL A 107 11.66 6.00 -9.77
N ARG A 108 12.44 7.00 -9.37
CA ARG A 108 13.92 6.95 -9.37
C ARG A 108 14.46 7.17 -7.97
N ASN A 109 15.70 6.72 -7.74
CA ASN A 109 16.45 6.96 -6.51
C ASN A 109 15.72 6.43 -5.25
N ILE A 110 15.16 5.21 -5.35
CA ILE A 110 14.60 4.52 -4.19
C ILE A 110 15.78 4.14 -3.27
N ASP A 111 15.86 4.79 -2.12
CA ASP A 111 16.91 4.54 -1.12
C ASP A 111 16.42 3.58 -0.04
N LEU A 112 16.60 2.29 -0.27
CA LEU A 112 16.19 1.24 0.67
C LEU A 112 17.03 1.24 1.96
N ASN A 113 18.28 1.74 1.90
CA ASN A 113 19.13 1.88 3.09
C ASN A 113 18.56 2.93 4.04
N LYS A 114 18.13 4.07 3.51
CA LYS A 114 17.45 5.12 4.28
C LYS A 114 16.15 4.61 4.89
N LEU A 115 15.41 3.81 4.16
CA LEU A 115 14.17 3.19 4.62
C LEU A 115 14.44 2.00 5.57
N LYS A 116 15.68 1.51 5.66
CA LYS A 116 16.07 0.31 6.43
C LYS A 116 15.22 -0.92 6.08
N VAL A 117 14.88 -1.08 4.80
CA VAL A 117 14.08 -2.18 4.28
C VAL A 117 14.97 -3.09 3.45
N ASN A 118 14.82 -4.39 3.61
CA ASN A 118 15.48 -5.36 2.75
C ASN A 118 14.92 -5.26 1.32
N PRO A 119 15.74 -5.30 0.26
CA PRO A 119 15.26 -5.25 -1.12
C PRO A 119 14.22 -6.31 -1.48
N ASP A 120 14.41 -7.54 -1.02
CA ASP A 120 13.45 -8.64 -1.30
C ASP A 120 12.11 -8.39 -0.61
N ASP A 121 12.12 -7.91 0.63
CA ASP A 121 10.90 -7.56 1.37
C ASP A 121 10.17 -6.38 0.70
N PHE A 122 10.91 -5.41 0.19
CA PHE A 122 10.33 -4.29 -0.55
C PHE A 122 9.62 -4.75 -1.82
N ILE A 123 10.28 -5.59 -2.63
CA ILE A 123 9.69 -6.13 -3.85
C ILE A 123 8.47 -6.99 -3.53
N LYS A 124 8.56 -7.85 -2.51
CA LYS A 124 7.45 -8.68 -2.08
C LYS A 124 6.24 -7.83 -1.66
N SER A 125 6.45 -6.83 -0.81
CA SER A 125 5.38 -5.93 -0.38
C SER A 125 4.73 -5.19 -1.56
N LEU A 126 5.56 -4.72 -2.51
CA LEU A 126 5.07 -4.05 -3.72
C LEU A 126 4.20 -4.97 -4.58
N MET A 127 4.63 -6.23 -4.77
CA MET A 127 3.87 -7.22 -5.54
C MET A 127 2.59 -7.63 -4.83
N ASP A 128 2.64 -7.85 -3.52
CA ASP A 128 1.47 -8.21 -2.72
C ASP A 128 0.41 -7.09 -2.77
N HIS A 129 0.84 -5.83 -2.63
CA HIS A 129 -0.05 -4.67 -2.74
C HIS A 129 -0.68 -4.58 -4.15
N GLN A 130 0.13 -4.75 -5.19
CA GLN A 130 -0.34 -4.78 -6.58
C GLN A 130 -1.42 -5.85 -6.78
N GLU A 131 -1.21 -7.08 -6.31
CA GLU A 131 -2.19 -8.16 -6.43
C GLU A 131 -3.49 -7.88 -5.67
N LYS A 132 -3.40 -7.31 -4.47
CA LYS A 132 -4.59 -6.89 -3.72
C LYS A 132 -5.39 -5.81 -4.47
N LEU A 133 -4.71 -4.84 -5.07
CA LEU A 133 -5.36 -3.82 -5.91
C LEU A 133 -5.98 -4.43 -7.17
N HIS A 134 -5.32 -5.40 -7.82
CA HIS A 134 -5.88 -6.13 -8.96
C HIS A 134 -7.17 -6.85 -8.58
N PHE A 135 -7.18 -7.50 -7.43
CA PHE A 135 -8.36 -8.21 -6.94
C PHE A 135 -9.51 -7.23 -6.63
N ALA A 136 -9.23 -6.21 -5.81
CA ALA A 136 -10.25 -5.29 -5.30
C ALA A 136 -10.71 -4.28 -6.38
N LEU A 137 -9.88 -3.28 -6.70
CA LEU A 137 -10.21 -2.21 -7.66
C LEU A 137 -10.22 -2.71 -9.10
N GLY A 138 -9.27 -3.56 -9.44
CA GLY A 138 -9.10 -4.12 -10.77
C GLY A 138 -10.14 -5.16 -11.15
N ARG A 139 -10.96 -5.64 -10.20
CA ARG A 139 -11.92 -6.74 -10.37
C ARG A 139 -11.28 -7.97 -11.05
N GLY A 140 -10.16 -8.45 -10.48
CA GLY A 140 -9.38 -9.52 -11.07
C GLY A 140 -8.80 -9.12 -12.44
N ARG A 141 -8.24 -7.93 -12.55
CA ARG A 141 -7.66 -7.33 -13.76
C ARG A 141 -8.65 -7.05 -14.91
N LYS A 142 -9.94 -7.27 -14.70
CA LYS A 142 -10.97 -6.99 -15.74
C LYS A 142 -11.18 -5.49 -15.96
N ARG A 143 -11.09 -4.68 -14.89
CA ARG A 143 -11.30 -3.24 -14.93
C ARG A 143 -10.00 -2.47 -15.12
N ALA A 144 -8.99 -2.81 -14.35
CA ALA A 144 -7.68 -2.19 -14.40
C ALA A 144 -6.59 -3.18 -13.99
N SER A 145 -5.39 -2.97 -14.46
CA SER A 145 -4.20 -3.70 -14.05
C SER A 145 -3.01 -2.75 -13.91
N ILE A 146 -2.08 -3.12 -13.04
CA ILE A 146 -0.84 -2.41 -12.79
C ILE A 146 0.30 -3.34 -13.21
N GLY A 147 1.28 -2.84 -13.92
CA GLY A 147 2.54 -3.52 -14.18
C GLY A 147 3.69 -2.74 -13.53
N VAL A 148 4.56 -3.43 -12.84
CA VAL A 148 5.80 -2.88 -12.30
C VAL A 148 6.95 -3.50 -13.06
N HIS A 149 7.84 -2.65 -13.59
CA HIS A 149 8.94 -3.06 -14.45
C HIS A 149 10.21 -2.35 -14.00
N ASP A 150 11.33 -3.04 -14.13
CA ASP A 150 12.65 -2.43 -14.06
C ASP A 150 12.96 -1.76 -15.42
N LEU A 151 13.65 -0.59 -15.39
CA LEU A 151 13.93 0.24 -16.57
C LEU A 151 15.43 0.26 -16.86
#